data_5775e918ecbf98f14bca7985a8fa667d
#
_entry.id   5775e918ecbf98f14bca7985a8fa667d
#
_cell.length_a   1.000
_cell.length_b   1.000
_cell.length_c   1.000
_cell.angle_alpha   90.00
_cell.angle_beta   90.00
_cell.angle_gamma   90.00
#
_symmetry.space_group_name_H-M   'P 1'
#
loop_
_entity.id
_entity.type
_entity.pdbx_description
1 polymer ?
#
loop_
_entity_poly.entity_id
_entity_poly.type
_entity_poly.pdbx_seq_one_letter_code
_entity_poly.pdbx_strand_id
1 'polypeptide(L)'
;MTNIKGSFNGSDIMRDFNNRKNAPENFDYLFAVHQGMDWEDNLFRLVEASSNIKPVNQKFEPTEAERTNIFASINRACTFVKSDNFRILEDDLNERCNKCKREILVASHIENTNIRGRLIESLITSNDIERQHIISNLHNLEAALPSYDTKNGLGDYYREFDNGDTYTDIKTKIVYLNSNPKAYNIDKFLQKMAGSKSVFLFFFIGIDGSSNFKTLLCSVYHGKLIDNTVLQFHWAGRNTRGVAQFNGAAIDEMLKDESFVNEIDVTKSEAFLNKLLNR
;
A
#
# COMPACT_ATOMS: atom_id res chain seq x y z
N MET A 1 -16.54 -36.35 20.62
CA MET A 1 -16.17 -35.25 19.72
C MET A 1 -16.84 -35.48 18.37
N THR A 2 -17.68 -34.57 17.96
CA THR A 2 -18.45 -34.70 16.72
C THR A 2 -17.52 -34.41 15.54
N ASN A 3 -17.36 -35.38 14.69
CA ASN A 3 -16.57 -35.26 13.46
C ASN A 3 -17.28 -34.24 12.54
N ILE A 4 -16.74 -33.02 12.46
CA ILE A 4 -17.32 -31.94 11.65
C ILE A 4 -16.91 -32.14 10.18
N LYS A 5 -17.14 -33.32 9.64
CA LYS A 5 -17.13 -33.54 8.18
C LYS A 5 -18.51 -33.16 7.64
N GLY A 6 -18.79 -31.89 7.58
CA GLY A 6 -20.00 -31.35 6.99
C GLY A 6 -19.67 -30.39 5.86
N SER A 7 -20.52 -30.31 4.87
CA SER A 7 -20.44 -29.29 3.84
C SER A 7 -20.87 -27.95 4.44
N PHE A 8 -19.92 -27.20 4.99
CA PHE A 8 -20.16 -25.81 5.33
C PHE A 8 -20.10 -24.98 4.05
N ASN A 9 -21.12 -24.20 3.81
CA ASN A 9 -21.02 -23.15 2.80
C ASN A 9 -20.29 -21.94 3.36
N GLY A 10 -19.74 -21.07 2.51
CA GLY A 10 -18.95 -19.93 2.95
C GLY A 10 -19.70 -18.96 3.88
N SER A 11 -21.03 -18.90 3.80
CA SER A 11 -21.86 -18.06 4.68
C SER A 11 -21.98 -18.64 6.09
N ASP A 12 -22.03 -19.95 6.23
CA ASP A 12 -22.08 -20.62 7.54
C ASP A 12 -20.73 -20.47 8.26
N ILE A 13 -19.63 -20.58 7.54
CA ILE A 13 -18.28 -20.34 8.07
C ILE A 13 -18.16 -18.90 8.56
N MET A 14 -18.57 -17.92 7.76
CA MET A 14 -18.50 -16.50 8.15
C MET A 14 -19.41 -16.17 9.33
N ARG A 15 -20.58 -16.78 9.42
CA ARG A 15 -21.48 -16.62 10.56
C ARG A 15 -20.87 -17.18 11.83
N ASP A 16 -20.29 -18.36 11.78
CA ASP A 16 -19.65 -18.99 12.94
C ASP A 16 -18.40 -18.19 13.38
N PHE A 17 -17.60 -17.73 12.43
CA PHE A 17 -16.46 -16.84 12.68
C PHE A 17 -16.89 -15.52 13.35
N ASN A 18 -17.96 -14.87 12.89
CA ASN A 18 -18.45 -13.64 13.48
C ASN A 18 -19.03 -13.82 14.87
N ASN A 19 -19.58 -15.01 15.17
CA ASN A 19 -20.13 -15.32 16.48
C ASN A 19 -19.05 -15.64 17.52
N ARG A 20 -17.88 -16.10 17.10
CA ARG A 20 -16.76 -16.48 17.98
C ARG A 20 -15.67 -15.41 17.97
N LYS A 21 -16.03 -14.29 18.44
CA LYS A 21 -15.29 -13.02 18.30
C LYS A 21 -13.87 -12.99 18.79
N ASN A 22 -13.04 -13.86 18.97
CA ASN A 22 -11.69 -13.52 19.48
C ASN A 22 -10.59 -14.54 19.26
N ALA A 23 -10.69 -15.44 18.30
CA ALA A 23 -9.65 -16.39 18.29
C ALA A 23 -9.05 -16.54 16.89
N PRO A 24 -7.78 -16.17 16.68
CA PRO A 24 -6.98 -16.65 15.55
C PRO A 24 -7.14 -18.17 15.35
N GLU A 25 -7.28 -18.90 16.48
CA GLU A 25 -7.57 -20.33 16.53
C GLU A 25 -8.85 -20.70 15.75
N ASN A 26 -9.85 -19.84 15.72
CA ASN A 26 -11.09 -20.11 14.98
C ASN A 26 -10.92 -19.97 13.47
N PHE A 27 -10.03 -19.14 13.03
CA PHE A 27 -9.78 -18.96 11.59
C PHE A 27 -9.18 -20.20 10.97
N ASP A 28 -8.19 -20.78 11.60
CA ASP A 28 -7.50 -21.96 11.08
C ASP A 28 -8.34 -23.22 11.28
N TYR A 29 -9.13 -23.29 12.36
CA TYR A 29 -10.14 -24.33 12.55
C TYR A 29 -11.15 -24.31 11.38
N LEU A 30 -11.70 -23.13 11.06
CA LEU A 30 -12.64 -23.00 9.96
C LEU A 30 -11.99 -23.27 8.61
N PHE A 31 -10.74 -22.88 8.42
CA PHE A 31 -9.97 -23.17 7.23
C PHE A 31 -9.69 -24.68 7.11
N ALA A 32 -9.29 -25.35 8.19
CA ALA A 32 -9.07 -26.77 8.21
C ALA A 32 -10.35 -27.58 7.91
N VAL A 33 -11.49 -27.16 8.46
CA VAL A 33 -12.80 -27.74 8.15
C VAL A 33 -13.17 -27.53 6.68
N HIS A 34 -12.93 -26.36 6.13
CA HIS A 34 -13.18 -26.03 4.72
C HIS A 34 -12.30 -26.88 3.78
N GLN A 35 -11.07 -27.15 4.15
CA GLN A 35 -10.15 -27.97 3.38
C GLN A 35 -10.35 -29.48 3.59
N GLY A 36 -11.29 -29.90 4.44
CA GLY A 36 -11.52 -31.29 4.78
C GLY A 36 -10.38 -31.94 5.56
N MET A 37 -9.57 -31.14 6.24
CA MET A 37 -8.47 -31.58 7.08
C MET A 37 -8.97 -32.11 8.43
N ASP A 38 -8.17 -32.98 9.06
CA ASP A 38 -8.43 -33.40 10.42
C ASP A 38 -8.20 -32.22 11.39
N TRP A 39 -9.30 -31.69 11.92
CA TRP A 39 -9.26 -30.46 12.71
C TRP A 39 -8.58 -30.64 14.07
N GLU A 40 -8.53 -31.84 14.61
CA GLU A 40 -7.89 -32.11 15.90
C GLU A 40 -6.39 -31.90 15.82
N ASP A 41 -5.74 -32.44 14.79
CA ASP A 41 -4.31 -32.24 14.55
C ASP A 41 -3.96 -30.78 14.24
N ASN A 42 -4.85 -30.07 13.58
CA ASN A 42 -4.65 -28.67 13.27
C ASN A 42 -4.91 -27.75 14.46
N LEU A 43 -5.87 -28.08 15.34
CA LEU A 43 -6.13 -27.31 16.54
C LEU A 43 -4.91 -27.28 17.47
N PHE A 44 -4.20 -28.39 17.64
CA PHE A 44 -2.97 -28.43 18.43
C PHE A 44 -1.86 -27.56 17.85
N ARG A 45 -1.65 -27.62 16.53
CA ARG A 45 -0.67 -26.76 15.84
C ARG A 45 -1.02 -25.27 15.95
N LEU A 46 -2.28 -24.96 16.00
CA LEU A 46 -2.82 -23.63 16.13
C LEU A 46 -2.68 -23.06 17.53
N VAL A 47 -2.96 -23.85 18.56
CA VAL A 47 -2.73 -23.45 19.95
C VAL A 47 -1.24 -23.16 20.17
N GLU A 48 -0.33 -23.95 19.59
CA GLU A 48 1.10 -23.65 19.62
C GLU A 48 1.46 -22.39 18.82
N ALA A 49 0.88 -22.18 17.66
CA ALA A 49 1.13 -21.00 16.83
C ALA A 49 0.50 -19.73 17.43
N SER A 50 -0.71 -19.83 18.02
CA SER A 50 -1.42 -18.69 18.61
C SER A 50 -0.73 -18.13 19.85
N SER A 51 -0.03 -18.97 20.61
CA SER A 51 0.79 -18.51 21.74
C SER A 51 1.92 -17.56 21.34
N ASN A 52 2.31 -17.57 20.06
CA ASN A 52 3.38 -16.76 19.49
C ASN A 52 2.86 -15.64 18.55
N ILE A 53 1.56 -15.59 18.26
CA ILE A 53 0.97 -14.57 17.40
C ILE A 53 0.77 -13.30 18.23
N LYS A 54 1.62 -12.31 18.02
CA LYS A 54 1.31 -10.94 18.46
C LYS A 54 -0.04 -10.54 17.85
N PRO A 55 -0.97 -9.96 18.65
CA PRO A 55 -2.26 -9.55 18.13
C PRO A 55 -2.08 -8.71 16.87
N VAL A 56 -2.58 -9.21 15.77
CA VAL A 56 -2.44 -8.62 14.42
C VAL A 56 -3.10 -7.24 14.33
N ASN A 57 -3.88 -6.84 15.34
CA ASN A 57 -4.75 -5.68 15.39
C ASN A 57 -4.36 -4.64 16.44
N GLN A 58 -3.16 -4.67 17.00
CA GLN A 58 -2.74 -3.60 17.89
C GLN A 58 -2.51 -2.32 17.11
N LYS A 59 -3.29 -1.29 17.46
CA LYS A 59 -3.06 0.09 17.03
C LYS A 59 -1.61 0.45 17.40
N PHE A 60 -0.89 1.07 16.48
CA PHE A 60 0.43 1.59 16.78
C PHE A 60 0.30 2.78 17.75
N GLU A 61 0.90 2.65 18.91
CA GLU A 61 0.97 3.67 19.94
C GLU A 61 2.43 4.11 20.09
N PRO A 62 2.78 5.27 19.53
CA PRO A 62 4.16 5.74 19.56
C PRO A 62 4.56 6.19 20.96
N THR A 63 5.80 5.90 21.35
CA THR A 63 6.49 6.56 22.46
C THR A 63 6.67 8.05 22.17
N GLU A 64 7.00 8.87 23.18
CA GLU A 64 7.28 10.30 22.99
C GLU A 64 8.43 10.56 21.99
N ALA A 65 9.47 9.74 22.00
CA ALA A 65 10.56 9.84 21.05
C ALA A 65 10.11 9.54 19.61
N GLU A 66 9.31 8.48 19.43
CA GLU A 66 8.73 8.14 18.14
C GLU A 66 7.73 9.21 17.67
N ARG A 67 6.91 9.75 18.57
CA ARG A 67 6.00 10.86 18.29
C ARG A 67 6.77 12.08 17.79
N THR A 68 7.84 12.45 18.46
CA THR A 68 8.73 13.55 18.03
C THR A 68 9.27 13.28 16.62
N ASN A 69 9.75 12.08 16.34
CA ASN A 69 10.24 11.69 15.02
C ASN A 69 9.14 11.72 13.95
N ILE A 70 7.90 11.32 14.28
CA ILE A 70 6.77 11.39 13.37
C ILE A 70 6.52 12.84 12.94
N PHE A 71 6.47 13.79 13.88
CA PHE A 71 6.31 15.20 13.52
C PHE A 71 7.51 15.76 12.76
N ALA A 72 8.74 15.38 13.15
CA ALA A 72 9.96 15.77 12.44
C ALA A 72 9.99 15.26 10.99
N SER A 73 9.18 14.24 10.63
CA SER A 73 9.10 13.75 9.26
C SER A 73 8.55 14.78 8.28
N ILE A 74 7.76 15.76 8.74
CA ILE A 74 7.30 16.89 7.91
C ILE A 74 8.50 17.72 7.44
N ASN A 75 9.38 18.10 8.36
CA ASN A 75 10.59 18.89 8.03
C ASN A 75 11.54 18.08 7.14
N ARG A 76 11.70 16.77 7.39
CA ARG A 76 12.48 15.90 6.51
C ARG A 76 11.92 15.89 5.09
N ALA A 77 10.61 15.77 4.95
CA ALA A 77 9.94 15.82 3.64
C ALA A 77 10.13 17.20 2.97
N CYS A 78 9.97 18.31 3.72
CA CYS A 78 10.23 19.66 3.21
C CYS A 78 11.65 19.84 2.68
N THR A 79 12.63 19.31 3.40
CA THR A 79 14.04 19.35 2.98
C THR A 79 14.28 18.48 1.76
N PHE A 80 13.72 17.28 1.75
CA PHE A 80 13.91 16.32 0.67
C PHE A 80 13.32 16.80 -0.65
N VAL A 81 12.07 17.28 -0.66
CA VAL A 81 11.41 17.74 -1.91
C VAL A 81 12.09 18.96 -2.56
N LYS A 82 12.89 19.70 -1.80
CA LYS A 82 13.68 20.85 -2.29
C LYS A 82 15.11 20.47 -2.71
N SER A 83 15.51 19.22 -2.51
CA SER A 83 16.87 18.75 -2.78
C SER A 83 17.02 18.19 -4.19
N ASP A 84 18.26 18.10 -4.67
CA ASP A 84 18.59 17.41 -5.92
C ASP A 84 18.24 15.91 -5.86
N ASN A 85 18.29 15.30 -4.67
CA ASN A 85 17.92 13.90 -4.47
C ASN A 85 16.47 13.62 -4.84
N PHE A 86 15.56 14.57 -4.65
CA PHE A 86 14.18 14.44 -5.12
C PHE A 86 14.11 14.36 -6.65
N ARG A 87 14.85 15.22 -7.36
CA ARG A 87 14.92 15.20 -8.83
C ARG A 87 15.55 13.90 -9.34
N ILE A 88 16.65 13.47 -8.71
CA ILE A 88 17.30 12.20 -9.05
C ILE A 88 16.32 11.01 -8.89
N LEU A 89 15.51 11.00 -7.84
CA LEU A 89 14.49 9.97 -7.65
C LEU A 89 13.38 10.04 -8.70
N GLU A 90 12.91 11.25 -9.00
CA GLU A 90 11.88 11.49 -10.01
C GLU A 90 12.34 11.07 -11.41
N ASP A 91 13.56 11.44 -11.79
CA ASP A 91 14.17 11.06 -13.05
C ASP A 91 14.36 9.55 -13.18
N ASP A 92 14.85 8.87 -12.11
CA ASP A 92 14.98 7.41 -12.09
C ASP A 92 13.63 6.71 -12.27
N LEU A 93 12.58 7.14 -11.55
CA LEU A 93 11.26 6.55 -11.69
C LEU A 93 10.65 6.80 -13.08
N ASN A 94 10.84 7.99 -13.63
CA ASN A 94 10.41 8.33 -14.99
C ASN A 94 11.16 7.52 -16.05
N GLU A 95 12.47 7.35 -15.89
CA GLU A 95 13.26 6.51 -16.78
C GLU A 95 12.78 5.05 -16.76
N ARG A 96 12.51 4.50 -15.58
CA ARG A 96 11.95 3.15 -15.40
C ARG A 96 10.59 3.00 -16.08
N CYS A 97 9.70 3.99 -15.95
CA CYS A 97 8.43 4.00 -16.66
C CYS A 97 8.62 4.04 -18.18
N ASN A 98 9.55 4.84 -18.68
CA ASN A 98 9.82 4.96 -20.10
C ASN A 98 10.42 3.67 -20.69
N LYS A 99 11.30 2.97 -19.95
CA LYS A 99 11.85 1.67 -20.34
C LYS A 99 10.80 0.58 -20.53
N CYS A 100 9.70 0.65 -19.80
CA CYS A 100 8.59 -0.32 -19.90
C CYS A 100 7.25 0.33 -20.33
N LYS A 101 7.33 1.43 -21.09
CA LYS A 101 6.14 2.18 -21.54
C LYS A 101 5.12 1.29 -22.25
N ARG A 102 5.56 0.44 -23.18
CA ARG A 102 4.69 -0.46 -23.92
C ARG A 102 3.98 -1.44 -23.02
N GLU A 103 4.70 -2.04 -22.08
CA GLU A 103 4.20 -3.03 -21.15
C GLU A 103 3.20 -2.41 -20.14
N ILE A 104 3.47 -1.19 -19.67
CA ILE A 104 2.53 -0.42 -18.83
C ILE A 104 1.23 -0.17 -19.59
N LEU A 105 1.29 0.23 -20.85
CA LEU A 105 0.10 0.47 -21.67
C LEU A 105 -0.68 -0.82 -21.93
N VAL A 106 -0.01 -1.93 -22.22
CA VAL A 106 -0.64 -3.24 -22.35
C VAL A 106 -1.30 -3.65 -21.02
N ALA A 107 -0.59 -3.49 -19.90
CA ALA A 107 -1.12 -3.80 -18.58
C ALA A 107 -2.36 -2.96 -18.22
N SER A 108 -2.47 -1.73 -18.73
CA SER A 108 -3.62 -0.86 -18.48
C SER A 108 -4.96 -1.44 -18.93
N HIS A 109 -4.96 -2.37 -19.89
CA HIS A 109 -6.16 -3.08 -20.39
C HIS A 109 -6.57 -4.28 -19.53
N ILE A 110 -5.78 -4.66 -18.51
CA ILE A 110 -6.15 -5.74 -17.59
C ILE A 110 -7.33 -5.26 -16.74
N GLU A 111 -8.46 -5.97 -16.79
CA GLU A 111 -9.68 -5.61 -16.06
C GLU A 111 -9.51 -5.70 -14.55
N ASN A 112 -8.80 -6.73 -14.06
CA ASN A 112 -8.53 -6.90 -12.65
C ASN A 112 -7.55 -5.82 -12.15
N THR A 113 -8.09 -4.86 -11.40
CA THR A 113 -7.34 -3.69 -10.90
C THR A 113 -6.17 -4.07 -9.98
N ASN A 114 -6.29 -5.16 -9.23
CA ASN A 114 -5.21 -5.62 -8.34
C ASN A 114 -4.06 -6.21 -9.15
N ILE A 115 -4.34 -7.05 -10.14
CA ILE A 115 -3.33 -7.63 -11.02
C ILE A 115 -2.66 -6.54 -11.83
N ARG A 116 -3.44 -5.62 -12.40
CA ARG A 116 -2.94 -4.48 -13.16
C ARG A 116 -1.98 -3.62 -12.35
N GLY A 117 -2.38 -3.21 -11.15
CA GLY A 117 -1.56 -2.40 -10.26
C GLY A 117 -0.25 -3.08 -9.91
N ARG A 118 -0.31 -4.34 -9.48
CA ARG A 118 0.87 -5.14 -9.15
C ARG A 118 1.82 -5.33 -10.32
N LEU A 119 1.29 -5.55 -11.52
CA LEU A 119 2.12 -5.73 -12.72
C LEU A 119 2.88 -4.44 -13.04
N ILE A 120 2.19 -3.30 -13.09
CA ILE A 120 2.83 -2.01 -13.38
C ILE A 120 3.87 -1.66 -12.30
N GLU A 121 3.51 -1.83 -11.04
CA GLU A 121 4.40 -1.64 -9.91
C GLU A 121 5.65 -2.52 -10.02
N SER A 122 5.49 -3.83 -10.30
CA SER A 122 6.62 -4.76 -10.46
C SER A 122 7.50 -4.40 -11.66
N LEU A 123 6.94 -3.96 -12.78
CA LEU A 123 7.71 -3.50 -13.94
C LEU A 123 8.63 -2.31 -13.60
N ILE A 124 8.17 -1.40 -12.73
CA ILE A 124 8.91 -0.19 -12.36
C ILE A 124 9.94 -0.48 -11.27
N THR A 125 9.58 -1.27 -10.26
CA THR A 125 10.43 -1.51 -9.08
C THR A 125 11.52 -2.55 -9.33
N SER A 126 11.33 -3.46 -10.29
CA SER A 126 12.28 -4.54 -10.61
C SER A 126 13.56 -4.01 -11.24
N ASN A 127 14.64 -4.74 -11.02
CA ASN A 127 15.87 -4.58 -11.80
C ASN A 127 15.66 -5.07 -13.25
N ASP A 128 16.65 -4.85 -14.12
CA ASP A 128 16.50 -5.15 -15.55
C ASP A 128 16.29 -6.65 -15.84
N ILE A 129 16.91 -7.54 -15.06
CA ILE A 129 16.78 -9.00 -15.21
C ILE A 129 15.38 -9.45 -14.81
N GLU A 130 14.93 -9.00 -13.65
CA GLU A 130 13.58 -9.30 -13.14
C GLU A 130 12.49 -8.75 -14.06
N ARG A 131 12.69 -7.52 -14.56
CA ARG A 131 11.78 -6.89 -15.50
C ARG A 131 11.67 -7.68 -16.80
N GLN A 132 12.79 -8.14 -17.37
CA GLN A 132 12.78 -9.00 -18.55
C GLN A 132 12.08 -10.33 -18.29
N HIS A 133 12.25 -10.91 -17.11
CA HIS A 133 11.52 -12.10 -16.71
C HIS A 133 9.99 -11.84 -16.68
N ILE A 134 9.54 -10.73 -16.08
CA ILE A 134 8.13 -10.34 -16.05
C ILE A 134 7.60 -10.16 -17.47
N ILE A 135 8.33 -9.43 -18.34
CA ILE A 135 7.94 -9.17 -19.72
C ILE A 135 7.81 -10.46 -20.52
N SER A 136 8.75 -11.38 -20.38
CA SER A 136 8.74 -12.66 -21.08
C SER A 136 7.59 -13.59 -20.66
N ASN A 137 7.03 -13.36 -19.47
CA ASN A 137 5.97 -14.18 -18.87
C ASN A 137 4.62 -13.46 -18.76
N LEU A 138 4.38 -12.38 -19.51
CA LEU A 138 3.10 -11.64 -19.48
C LEU A 138 1.88 -12.51 -19.83
N HIS A 139 2.07 -13.62 -20.54
CA HIS A 139 1.03 -14.60 -20.82
C HIS A 139 0.64 -15.46 -19.61
N ASN A 140 1.47 -15.49 -18.57
CA ASN A 140 1.22 -16.21 -17.31
C ASN A 140 1.56 -15.28 -16.12
N LEU A 141 0.64 -14.41 -15.76
CA LEU A 141 0.84 -13.40 -14.74
C LEU A 141 1.04 -13.97 -13.33
N GLU A 142 0.52 -15.17 -13.04
CA GLU A 142 0.76 -15.84 -11.74
C GLU A 142 2.22 -16.22 -11.57
N ALA A 143 2.88 -16.66 -12.64
CA ALA A 143 4.30 -16.99 -12.63
C ALA A 143 5.20 -15.74 -12.72
N ALA A 144 4.71 -14.68 -13.37
CA ALA A 144 5.48 -13.46 -13.60
C ALA A 144 5.54 -12.54 -12.38
N LEU A 145 4.48 -12.52 -11.56
CA LEU A 145 4.39 -11.59 -10.44
C LEU A 145 5.02 -12.16 -9.18
N PRO A 146 5.77 -11.33 -8.42
CA PRO A 146 6.29 -11.72 -7.10
C PRO A 146 5.15 -12.18 -6.18
N SER A 147 5.44 -13.15 -5.30
CA SER A 147 4.46 -13.59 -4.30
C SER A 147 4.06 -12.45 -3.35
N TYR A 148 2.85 -12.53 -2.80
CA TYR A 148 2.35 -11.51 -1.85
C TYR A 148 3.17 -11.44 -0.56
N ASP A 149 3.86 -12.50 -0.19
CA ASP A 149 4.58 -12.62 1.09
C ASP A 149 5.83 -11.72 1.17
N THR A 150 6.31 -11.23 0.04
CA THR A 150 7.51 -10.36 0.00
C THR A 150 7.21 -8.89 0.31
N LYS A 151 5.93 -8.48 0.41
CA LYS A 151 5.52 -7.06 0.56
C LYS A 151 5.00 -6.71 1.94
N ASN A 152 5.81 -6.87 2.98
CA ASN A 152 5.45 -6.44 4.34
C ASN A 152 5.85 -4.98 4.68
N GLY A 153 6.39 -4.23 3.72
CA GLY A 153 6.83 -2.85 3.89
C GLY A 153 5.76 -1.77 3.65
N LEU A 154 6.07 -0.56 3.99
CA LEU A 154 5.42 0.65 3.50
C LEU A 154 6.16 1.09 2.23
N GLY A 155 5.41 1.37 1.15
CA GLY A 155 5.96 1.76 -0.13
C GLY A 155 6.46 0.56 -0.97
N ASP A 156 6.51 0.77 -2.27
CA ASP A 156 6.82 -0.22 -3.29
C ASP A 156 8.27 -0.10 -3.77
N TYR A 157 8.84 1.10 -3.67
CA TYR A 157 10.20 1.41 -4.08
C TYR A 157 10.96 2.09 -2.95
N TYR A 158 12.10 1.51 -2.55
CA TYR A 158 12.98 2.01 -1.50
C TYR A 158 14.28 2.50 -2.08
N ARG A 159 14.75 3.66 -1.63
CA ARG A 159 16.07 4.21 -1.97
C ARG A 159 16.64 5.03 -0.82
N GLU A 160 17.91 4.81 -0.53
CA GLU A 160 18.66 5.57 0.45
C GLU A 160 19.31 6.80 -0.18
N PHE A 161 19.26 7.92 0.56
CA PHE A 161 19.96 9.15 0.24
C PHE A 161 20.56 9.72 1.52
N ASP A 162 21.56 10.57 1.38
CA ASP A 162 22.21 11.19 2.53
C ASP A 162 21.24 11.99 3.40
N ASN A 163 20.25 12.62 2.77
CA ASN A 163 19.25 13.48 3.42
C ASN A 163 17.91 12.80 3.69
N GLY A 164 17.80 11.49 3.45
CA GLY A 164 16.59 10.74 3.80
C GLY A 164 16.47 9.39 3.09
N ASP A 165 15.89 8.43 3.82
CA ASP A 165 15.54 7.12 3.29
C ASP A 165 14.13 7.19 2.70
N THR A 166 14.01 7.08 1.39
CA THR A 166 12.72 7.24 0.70
C THR A 166 11.98 5.93 0.58
N TYR A 167 10.70 5.99 0.89
CA TYR A 167 9.72 4.94 0.68
C TYR A 167 8.67 5.49 -0.28
N THR A 168 8.70 5.04 -1.51
CA THR A 168 7.80 5.53 -2.57
C THR A 168 6.73 4.48 -2.85
N ASP A 169 5.48 4.86 -2.72
CA ASP A 169 4.33 4.03 -3.03
C ASP A 169 3.83 4.36 -4.45
N ILE A 170 3.80 3.36 -5.32
CA ILE A 170 3.46 3.54 -6.73
C ILE A 170 1.96 3.32 -6.90
N LYS A 171 1.27 4.31 -7.47
CA LYS A 171 -0.17 4.27 -7.70
C LYS A 171 -0.51 4.48 -9.17
N THR A 172 -1.16 3.50 -9.75
CA THR A 172 -1.65 3.59 -11.12
C THR A 172 -3.12 4.00 -11.15
N LYS A 173 -3.45 4.98 -11.95
CA LYS A 173 -4.79 5.47 -12.20
C LYS A 173 -5.09 5.47 -13.70
N ILE A 174 -6.13 4.78 -14.11
CA ILE A 174 -6.70 4.94 -15.43
C ILE A 174 -7.63 6.15 -15.37
N VAL A 175 -7.27 7.23 -16.05
CA VAL A 175 -7.88 8.55 -15.87
C VAL A 175 -9.38 8.58 -16.17
N TYR A 176 -9.87 7.74 -17.08
CA TYR A 176 -11.29 7.68 -17.43
C TYR A 176 -12.11 6.69 -16.59
N LEU A 177 -11.47 5.91 -15.71
CA LEU A 177 -12.17 4.96 -14.85
C LEU A 177 -12.45 5.57 -13.48
N ASN A 178 -13.69 5.40 -13.01
CA ASN A 178 -14.04 5.77 -11.64
C ASN A 178 -13.48 4.74 -10.65
N SER A 179 -12.26 4.98 -10.19
CA SER A 179 -11.60 4.12 -9.21
C SER A 179 -10.90 4.96 -8.14
N ASN A 180 -10.98 4.52 -6.90
CA ASN A 180 -10.37 5.17 -5.75
C ASN A 180 -9.18 4.31 -5.27
N PRO A 181 -7.93 4.67 -5.60
CA PRO A 181 -6.77 3.91 -5.18
C PRO A 181 -6.62 3.87 -3.66
N LYS A 182 -6.23 2.72 -3.12
CA LYS A 182 -5.80 2.65 -1.72
C LYS A 182 -4.50 3.44 -1.58
N ALA A 183 -4.40 4.25 -0.53
CA ALA A 183 -3.18 4.97 -0.21
C ALA A 183 -2.25 4.09 0.64
N TYR A 184 -2.49 3.99 1.93
CA TYR A 184 -1.62 3.24 2.84
C TYR A 184 -2.38 2.76 4.09
N ASN A 185 -1.76 1.82 4.81
CA ASN A 185 -2.16 1.48 6.17
C ASN A 185 -1.57 2.51 7.14
N ILE A 186 -2.42 3.09 7.99
CA ILE A 186 -2.05 4.21 8.85
C ILE A 186 -1.03 3.80 9.91
N ASP A 187 -1.16 2.60 10.50
CA ASP A 187 -0.21 2.12 11.51
C ASP A 187 1.17 1.91 10.89
N LYS A 188 1.23 1.29 9.72
CA LYS A 188 2.50 1.11 8.98
C LYS A 188 3.14 2.44 8.61
N PHE A 189 2.32 3.41 8.19
CA PHE A 189 2.79 4.76 7.89
C PHE A 189 3.41 5.42 9.13
N LEU A 190 2.70 5.45 10.25
CA LEU A 190 3.19 6.06 11.48
C LEU A 190 4.45 5.35 12.02
N GLN A 191 4.48 4.01 12.00
CA GLN A 191 5.66 3.23 12.38
C GLN A 191 6.88 3.60 11.53
N LYS A 192 6.69 3.77 10.22
CA LYS A 192 7.78 4.13 9.32
C LYS A 192 8.25 5.58 9.56
N MET A 193 7.31 6.51 9.77
CA MET A 193 7.64 7.91 10.04
C MET A 193 8.29 8.12 11.42
N ALA A 194 8.13 7.19 12.35
CA ALA A 194 8.86 7.15 13.60
C ALA A 194 10.39 6.95 13.42
N GLY A 195 10.83 6.50 12.25
CA GLY A 195 12.25 6.43 11.90
C GLY A 195 12.87 7.82 11.68
N SER A 196 14.14 7.99 12.10
CA SER A 196 14.82 9.28 12.09
C SER A 196 15.15 9.83 10.69
N LYS A 197 15.17 8.98 9.67
CA LYS A 197 15.52 9.36 8.28
C LYS A 197 14.40 9.15 7.27
N SER A 198 13.26 8.59 7.67
CA SER A 198 12.20 8.17 6.74
C SER A 198 11.51 9.35 6.07
N VAL A 199 11.36 9.26 4.74
CA VAL A 199 10.58 10.15 3.88
C VAL A 199 9.61 9.28 3.07
N PHE A 200 8.32 9.61 3.09
CA PHE A 200 7.31 8.87 2.36
C PHE A 200 6.74 9.68 1.20
N LEU A 201 6.74 9.07 0.01
CA LEU A 201 6.35 9.69 -1.24
C LEU A 201 5.32 8.84 -1.96
N PHE A 202 4.55 9.47 -2.84
CA PHE A 202 3.72 8.81 -3.83
C PHE A 202 4.26 9.07 -5.23
N PHE A 203 4.28 8.04 -6.05
CA PHE A 203 4.52 8.16 -7.46
C PHE A 203 3.26 7.72 -8.22
N PHE A 204 2.53 8.69 -8.72
CA PHE A 204 1.31 8.45 -9.48
C PHE A 204 1.61 8.29 -10.96
N ILE A 205 0.93 7.32 -11.59
CA ILE A 205 0.98 7.08 -13.03
C ILE A 205 -0.45 7.16 -13.54
N GLY A 206 -0.78 8.25 -14.20
CA GLY A 206 -2.06 8.48 -14.84
C GLY A 206 -2.04 8.04 -16.30
N ILE A 207 -2.85 7.04 -16.66
CA ILE A 207 -2.93 6.50 -18.04
C ILE A 207 -4.21 7.02 -18.67
N ASP A 208 -4.11 7.72 -19.79
CA ASP A 208 -5.22 8.40 -20.47
C ASP A 208 -5.94 7.55 -21.53
N GLY A 209 -5.55 6.32 -21.73
CA GLY A 209 -6.16 5.39 -22.69
C GLY A 209 -5.71 5.60 -24.15
N SER A 210 -5.00 6.68 -24.47
CA SER A 210 -4.58 7.05 -25.82
C SER A 210 -3.11 6.78 -26.15
N SER A 211 -2.48 5.87 -25.45
CA SER A 211 -1.06 5.54 -25.59
C SER A 211 -0.09 6.46 -24.83
N ASN A 212 -0.57 7.30 -23.96
CA ASN A 212 0.25 8.14 -23.10
C ASN A 212 -0.04 7.94 -21.63
N PHE A 213 0.94 8.23 -20.81
CA PHE A 213 0.76 8.36 -19.37
C PHE A 213 1.47 9.61 -18.87
N LYS A 214 0.94 10.17 -17.80
CA LYS A 214 1.58 11.22 -17.01
C LYS A 214 2.04 10.66 -15.68
N THR A 215 3.16 11.13 -15.19
CA THR A 215 3.71 10.74 -13.89
C THR A 215 3.77 11.95 -12.98
N LEU A 216 3.67 11.69 -11.67
CA LEU A 216 3.74 12.71 -10.66
C LEU A 216 4.37 12.12 -9.40
N LEU A 217 5.54 12.62 -9.00
CA LEU A 217 6.15 12.31 -7.71
C LEU A 217 5.78 13.39 -6.70
N CYS A 218 5.27 13.04 -5.54
CA CYS A 218 4.92 14.02 -4.52
C CYS A 218 5.04 13.46 -3.10
N SER A 219 5.24 14.37 -2.13
CA SER A 219 5.24 14.03 -0.71
C SER A 219 3.86 13.61 -0.23
N VAL A 220 3.81 12.65 0.73
CA VAL A 220 2.59 12.35 1.48
C VAL A 220 2.00 13.59 2.16
N TYR A 221 2.84 14.57 2.48
CA TYR A 221 2.43 15.84 3.12
C TYR A 221 2.08 16.95 2.14
N HIS A 222 1.98 16.65 0.85
CA HIS A 222 1.54 17.64 -0.12
C HIS A 222 0.14 18.16 0.24
N GLY A 223 -0.03 19.49 0.24
CA GLY A 223 -1.24 20.15 0.74
C GLY A 223 -2.54 19.67 0.10
N LYS A 224 -2.52 19.33 -1.20
CA LYS A 224 -3.68 18.72 -1.89
C LYS A 224 -3.92 17.26 -1.45
N LEU A 225 -2.87 16.46 -1.18
CA LEU A 225 -3.04 15.05 -0.79
C LEU A 225 -3.62 14.88 0.62
N ILE A 226 -3.23 15.72 1.56
CA ILE A 226 -3.71 15.64 2.95
C ILE A 226 -5.08 16.31 3.16
N ASP A 227 -5.64 16.91 2.12
CA ASP A 227 -6.98 17.46 2.15
C ASP A 227 -8.02 16.34 2.31
N ASN A 228 -9.02 16.57 3.15
CA ASN A 228 -10.07 15.59 3.41
C ASN A 228 -10.93 15.25 2.20
N THR A 229 -10.93 16.09 1.16
CA THR A 229 -11.63 15.82 -0.10
C THR A 229 -10.87 14.84 -0.98
N VAL A 230 -9.56 14.76 -0.81
CA VAL A 230 -8.67 13.89 -1.59
C VAL A 230 -8.38 12.60 -0.84
N LEU A 231 -8.09 12.67 0.46
CA LEU A 231 -7.74 11.52 1.28
C LEU A 231 -8.86 11.19 2.26
N GLN A 232 -9.46 10.03 2.08
CA GLN A 232 -10.51 9.48 2.94
C GLN A 232 -9.96 8.38 3.83
N PHE A 233 -10.49 8.28 5.06
CA PHE A 233 -10.08 7.26 6.02
C PHE A 233 -11.19 6.26 6.26
N HIS A 234 -10.84 4.98 6.21
CA HIS A 234 -11.73 3.87 6.54
C HIS A 234 -11.24 3.17 7.81
N TRP A 235 -12.02 3.29 8.89
CA TRP A 235 -11.67 2.78 10.22
C TRP A 235 -12.28 1.41 10.53
N ALA A 236 -13.26 0.98 9.73
CA ALA A 236 -14.03 -0.25 9.95
C ALA A 236 -13.92 -1.24 8.78
N GLY A 237 -14.28 -2.49 9.02
CA GLY A 237 -14.32 -3.56 8.03
C GLY A 237 -13.05 -4.42 8.03
N ARG A 238 -12.73 -5.03 6.89
CA ARG A 238 -11.55 -5.92 6.73
C ARG A 238 -10.21 -5.26 7.06
N ASN A 239 -10.21 -3.95 7.20
CA ASN A 239 -9.04 -3.13 7.49
C ASN A 239 -9.22 -2.40 8.82
N THR A 240 -9.42 -3.14 9.90
CA THR A 240 -9.60 -2.60 11.26
C THR A 240 -8.45 -1.73 11.76
N ARG A 241 -7.36 -1.66 11.02
CA ARG A 241 -6.16 -0.85 11.33
C ARG A 241 -6.17 0.56 10.75
N GLY A 242 -7.29 0.98 10.15
CA GLY A 242 -7.35 2.23 9.41
C GLY A 242 -6.60 2.16 8.07
N VAL A 243 -7.32 2.42 6.99
CA VAL A 243 -6.77 2.52 5.65
C VAL A 243 -7.09 3.90 5.11
N ALA A 244 -6.08 4.57 4.60
CA ALA A 244 -6.25 5.76 3.79
C ALA A 244 -6.55 5.35 2.33
N GLN A 245 -7.48 6.06 1.70
CA GLN A 245 -7.88 5.85 0.32
C GLN A 245 -7.99 7.19 -0.39
N PHE A 246 -7.51 7.27 -1.62
CA PHE A 246 -7.61 8.49 -2.43
C PHE A 246 -8.97 8.59 -3.14
N ASN A 247 -9.47 9.80 -3.27
CA ASN A 247 -10.49 10.13 -4.25
C ASN A 247 -9.85 10.15 -5.64
N GLY A 248 -10.26 9.22 -6.50
CA GLY A 248 -9.66 9.07 -7.81
C GLY A 248 -9.84 10.27 -8.73
N ALA A 249 -10.95 10.99 -8.64
CA ALA A 249 -11.18 12.21 -9.44
C ALA A 249 -10.20 13.33 -9.04
N ALA A 250 -9.91 13.46 -7.74
CA ALA A 250 -8.95 14.45 -7.27
C ALA A 250 -7.51 14.13 -7.73
N ILE A 251 -7.16 12.84 -7.80
CA ILE A 251 -5.87 12.42 -8.37
C ILE A 251 -5.82 12.72 -9.88
N ASP A 252 -6.91 12.50 -10.61
CA ASP A 252 -6.97 12.85 -12.04
C ASP A 252 -6.77 14.35 -12.28
N GLU A 253 -7.32 15.21 -11.42
CA GLU A 253 -7.10 16.66 -11.47
C GLU A 253 -5.64 17.02 -11.17
N MET A 254 -5.02 16.41 -10.16
CA MET A 254 -3.61 16.62 -9.86
C MET A 254 -2.69 16.21 -11.02
N LEU A 255 -2.98 15.09 -11.68
CA LEU A 255 -2.23 14.61 -12.83
C LEU A 255 -2.39 15.51 -14.07
N LYS A 256 -3.49 16.27 -14.19
CA LYS A 256 -3.74 17.24 -15.27
C LYS A 256 -3.13 18.60 -15.00
N ASP A 257 -2.82 18.91 -13.75
CA ASP A 257 -2.31 20.22 -13.34
C ASP A 257 -0.83 20.37 -13.78
N GLU A 258 -0.64 21.12 -14.86
CA GLU A 258 0.72 21.41 -15.39
C GLU A 258 1.49 22.39 -14.49
N SER A 259 0.83 23.07 -13.60
CA SER A 259 1.41 23.99 -12.62
C SER A 259 1.68 23.33 -11.27
N PHE A 260 1.55 22.01 -11.19
CA PHE A 260 1.75 21.28 -9.95
C PHE A 260 3.15 21.52 -9.38
N VAL A 261 3.19 22.01 -8.16
CA VAL A 261 4.42 22.20 -7.39
C VAL A 261 4.33 21.36 -6.12
N ASN A 262 5.39 20.69 -5.77
CA ASN A 262 5.44 19.81 -4.58
C ASN A 262 5.53 20.65 -3.29
N GLU A 263 4.43 21.31 -2.94
CA GLU A 263 4.34 22.21 -1.79
C GLU A 263 3.80 21.50 -0.55
N ILE A 264 4.53 21.61 0.55
CA ILE A 264 4.17 21.06 1.86
C ILE A 264 3.72 22.20 2.76
N ASP A 265 2.46 22.15 3.18
CA ASP A 265 1.93 23.03 4.23
C ASP A 265 2.19 22.40 5.60
N VAL A 266 3.14 22.95 6.35
CA VAL A 266 3.55 22.41 7.64
C VAL A 266 2.40 22.38 8.64
N THR A 267 1.61 23.46 8.72
CA THR A 267 0.49 23.55 9.67
C THR A 267 -0.60 22.52 9.37
N LYS A 268 -0.98 22.37 8.10
CA LYS A 268 -1.92 21.32 7.69
C LYS A 268 -1.36 19.91 7.93
N SER A 269 -0.05 19.71 7.70
CA SER A 269 0.61 18.44 7.91
C SER A 269 0.65 18.05 9.40
N GLU A 270 0.87 19.00 10.29
CA GLU A 270 0.79 18.77 11.74
C GLU A 270 -0.63 18.41 12.18
N ALA A 271 -1.64 19.14 11.69
CA ALA A 271 -3.04 18.83 11.98
C ALA A 271 -3.43 17.43 11.44
N PHE A 272 -2.93 17.08 10.27
CA PHE A 272 -3.10 15.76 9.66
C PHE A 272 -2.49 14.65 10.51
N LEU A 273 -1.23 14.78 10.96
CA LEU A 273 -0.58 13.80 11.85
C LEU A 273 -1.29 13.68 13.19
N ASN A 274 -1.72 14.80 13.79
CA ASN A 274 -2.51 14.78 15.01
C ASN A 274 -3.81 13.97 14.84
N LYS A 275 -4.51 14.16 13.72
CA LYS A 275 -5.71 13.37 13.39
C LYS A 275 -5.40 11.87 13.30
N LEU A 276 -4.26 11.49 12.71
CA LEU A 276 -3.86 10.08 12.60
C LEU A 276 -3.46 9.48 13.96
N LEU A 277 -2.81 10.22 14.81
CA LEU A 277 -2.36 9.78 16.12
C LEU A 277 -3.51 9.65 17.14
N ASN A 278 -4.52 10.51 17.04
CA ASN A 278 -5.66 10.57 17.96
C ASN A 278 -6.90 9.77 17.46
N ARG A 279 -6.75 8.90 16.46
CA ARG A 279 -7.83 8.06 15.91
C ARG A 279 -8.35 7.02 16.89
#